data_fb39882bb61773ab97f8453afded697e
#
_entry.id   fb39882bb61773ab97f8453afded697e
#
_cell.length_a   1.000
_cell.length_b   1.000
_cell.length_c   1.000
_cell.angle_alpha   90.00
_cell.angle_beta   90.00
_cell.angle_gamma   90.00
#
_symmetry.space_group_name_H-M   'P 1'
#
loop_
_entity.id
_entity.type
_entity.pdbx_description
1 polymer ?
#
loop_
_entity_poly.entity_id
_entity_poly.type
_entity_poly.pdbx_seq_one_letter_code
_entity_poly.pdbx_strand_id
1 'polypeptide(L)'
;MQIDIKENYLYSFDVNLLKILLVDRTTRKNIIWATDAYAALGNQYQNDSQIIPSCITGLFGNVIKPRCDKTRSEQSERIRDKAEVFTPAWVCNCQNNLIDDNWFGRSCVFNTELEKGWIATHEKIVFPDEKGKSWQDYVKANRLEITCGEAPYLASRYDSVTGQSIPVGERIGLLDRKLRVVGENVDNEQQWLTWAKKAVQSVYGYDWQGDNVLLARENLLFTVMDFYKEKFHKSLAKNIKYLGEIARVLSW
;
A
#
# COMPACT_ATOMS: atom_id res chain seq x y z
N MET A 1 14.05 -10.46 -8.16
CA MET A 1 13.50 -9.25 -8.82
C MET A 1 13.53 -8.17 -7.75
N GLN A 2 14.14 -7.04 -8.01
CA GLN A 2 14.23 -5.97 -7.01
C GLN A 2 12.87 -5.28 -6.90
N ILE A 3 12.38 -5.05 -5.68
CA ILE A 3 11.14 -4.32 -5.45
C ILE A 3 11.32 -2.89 -5.95
N ASP A 4 10.36 -2.39 -6.71
CA ASP A 4 10.43 -1.09 -7.40
C ASP A 4 9.94 0.10 -6.55
N ILE A 5 9.71 -0.12 -5.26
CA ILE A 5 9.42 0.96 -4.30
C ILE A 5 10.73 1.68 -4.01
N LYS A 6 10.89 2.86 -4.61
CA LYS A 6 12.08 3.69 -4.42
C LYS A 6 11.70 5.16 -4.50
N GLU A 7 12.09 5.89 -3.50
CA GLU A 7 11.89 7.34 -3.40
C GLU A 7 12.52 8.08 -4.58
N ASN A 8 13.66 7.58 -5.10
CA ASN A 8 14.28 8.11 -6.32
C ASN A 8 13.35 7.99 -7.55
N TYR A 9 12.54 6.94 -7.63
CA TYR A 9 11.61 6.75 -8.73
C TYR A 9 10.46 7.77 -8.63
N LEU A 10 9.86 7.95 -7.45
CA LEU A 10 8.86 9.00 -7.21
C LEU A 10 9.42 10.40 -7.47
N TYR A 11 10.64 10.65 -6.99
CA TYR A 11 11.33 11.92 -7.21
C TYR A 11 11.57 12.22 -8.69
N SER A 12 11.75 11.20 -9.52
CA SER A 12 11.90 11.35 -10.98
C SER A 12 10.60 11.75 -11.69
N PHE A 13 9.43 11.43 -11.11
CA PHE A 13 8.14 11.88 -11.68
C PHE A 13 7.86 13.35 -11.34
N ASP A 14 7.93 13.66 -10.05
CA ASP A 14 7.77 15.01 -9.51
C ASP A 14 8.32 15.07 -8.07
N VAL A 15 9.26 15.97 -7.85
CA VAL A 15 9.82 16.29 -6.52
C VAL A 15 8.73 16.56 -5.48
N ASN A 16 7.62 17.18 -5.89
CA ASN A 16 6.54 17.52 -4.98
C ASN A 16 5.74 16.29 -4.54
N LEU A 17 5.70 15.23 -5.33
CA LEU A 17 4.95 14.02 -4.99
C LEU A 17 5.52 13.37 -3.73
N LEU A 18 6.84 13.18 -3.66
CA LEU A 18 7.52 12.66 -2.47
C LEU A 18 7.32 13.61 -1.28
N LYS A 19 7.44 14.92 -1.47
CA LYS A 19 7.19 15.90 -0.40
C LYS A 19 5.77 15.77 0.17
N ILE A 20 4.75 15.55 -0.68
CA ILE A 20 3.36 15.37 -0.24
C ILE A 20 3.23 14.07 0.60
N LEU A 21 3.85 12.98 0.15
CA LEU A 21 3.83 11.70 0.89
C LEU A 21 4.53 11.79 2.25
N LEU A 22 5.52 12.66 2.40
CA LEU A 22 6.21 12.87 3.67
C LEU A 22 5.43 13.70 4.68
N VAL A 23 4.45 14.50 4.24
CA VAL A 23 3.69 15.37 5.16
C VAL A 23 2.81 14.53 6.11
N ASP A 24 2.88 14.82 7.39
CA ASP A 24 1.85 14.49 8.38
C ASP A 24 0.85 15.65 8.44
N ARG A 25 -0.38 15.37 8.04
CA ARG A 25 -1.45 16.39 7.97
C ARG A 25 -1.94 16.84 9.35
N THR A 26 -1.73 16.03 10.38
CA THR A 26 -2.14 16.38 11.74
C THR A 26 -1.20 17.42 12.34
N THR A 27 0.10 17.25 12.17
CA THR A 27 1.13 18.16 12.69
C THR A 27 1.52 19.26 11.72
N ARG A 28 1.23 19.12 10.43
CA ARG A 28 1.66 19.97 9.32
C ARG A 28 3.20 20.01 9.12
N LYS A 29 3.90 19.02 9.69
CA LYS A 29 5.32 18.79 9.51
C LYS A 29 5.52 17.52 8.68
N ASN A 30 6.75 17.16 8.38
CA ASN A 30 7.00 15.82 7.84
C ASN A 30 6.88 14.77 8.95
N ILE A 31 6.58 13.52 8.54
CA ILE A 31 6.71 12.36 9.42
C ILE A 31 8.14 12.29 9.98
N ILE A 32 8.27 11.85 11.22
CA ILE A 32 9.57 11.65 11.88
C ILE A 32 10.02 10.20 11.73
N TRP A 33 11.30 9.92 11.92
CA TRP A 33 11.80 8.54 11.86
C TRP A 33 11.12 7.62 12.87
N ALA A 34 10.94 8.11 14.10
CA ALA A 34 10.38 7.39 15.24
C ALA A 34 11.07 6.02 15.51
N THR A 35 12.35 5.92 15.10
CA THR A 35 13.21 4.76 15.28
C THR A 35 14.67 5.19 15.32
N ASP A 36 15.49 4.50 16.11
CA ASP A 36 16.94 4.73 16.19
C ASP A 36 17.74 3.90 15.17
N ALA A 37 17.06 3.09 14.36
CA ALA A 37 17.70 2.19 13.39
C ALA A 37 18.60 2.92 12.37
N TYR A 38 18.40 4.21 12.18
CA TYR A 38 19.14 5.05 11.24
C TYR A 38 20.07 6.06 11.94
N ALA A 39 20.08 6.13 13.27
CA ALA A 39 20.80 7.14 14.05
C ALA A 39 22.31 7.22 13.75
N ALA A 40 22.93 6.08 13.40
CA ALA A 40 24.34 6.02 13.01
C ALA A 40 24.68 6.79 11.72
N LEU A 41 23.68 7.15 10.89
CA LEU A 41 23.86 7.93 9.67
C LEU A 41 24.00 9.44 9.94
N GLY A 42 23.73 9.89 11.18
CA GLY A 42 23.94 11.28 11.59
C GLY A 42 22.72 11.95 12.23
N ASN A 43 22.85 13.24 12.55
CA ASN A 43 21.84 13.99 13.31
C ASN A 43 20.47 14.10 12.62
N GLN A 44 20.42 14.04 11.29
CA GLN A 44 19.17 14.11 10.53
C GLN A 44 18.37 12.78 10.55
N TYR A 45 18.94 11.73 11.14
CA TYR A 45 18.37 10.38 11.20
C TYR A 45 18.02 9.96 12.63
N GLN A 46 17.98 10.91 13.56
CA GLN A 46 17.55 10.64 14.94
C GLN A 46 16.05 10.37 14.98
N ASN A 47 15.58 9.65 16.00
CA ASN A 47 14.21 9.20 16.12
C ASN A 47 13.15 10.33 16.08
N ASP A 48 13.50 11.52 16.57
CA ASP A 48 12.65 12.71 16.61
C ASP A 48 12.82 13.63 15.38
N SER A 49 13.78 13.33 14.51
CA SER A 49 14.08 14.11 13.31
C SER A 49 13.04 13.83 12.22
N GLN A 50 12.68 14.87 11.46
CA GLN A 50 11.78 14.73 10.33
C GLN A 50 12.49 14.04 9.16
N ILE A 51 11.78 13.15 8.47
CA ILE A 51 12.23 12.57 7.19
C ILE A 51 12.10 13.65 6.11
N ILE A 52 13.21 13.99 5.47
CA ILE A 52 13.26 14.96 4.38
C ILE A 52 13.80 14.32 3.10
N PRO A 53 13.43 14.79 1.90
CA PRO A 53 13.85 14.17 0.64
C PRO A 53 15.37 13.97 0.52
N SER A 54 16.19 14.92 0.98
CA SER A 54 17.65 14.81 0.90
C SER A 54 18.25 13.64 1.72
N CYS A 55 17.53 13.12 2.71
CA CYS A 55 17.96 11.98 3.52
C CYS A 55 17.63 10.63 2.87
N ILE A 56 16.76 10.60 1.86
CA ILE A 56 16.23 9.36 1.27
C ILE A 56 16.25 9.34 -0.26
N THR A 57 16.91 10.31 -0.90
CA THR A 57 17.04 10.38 -2.37
C THR A 57 18.50 10.56 -2.79
N GLY A 58 18.77 10.44 -4.07
CA GLY A 58 20.12 10.51 -4.63
C GLY A 58 20.99 9.37 -4.12
N LEU A 59 22.12 9.68 -3.50
CA LEU A 59 23.03 8.71 -2.90
C LEU A 59 22.42 7.97 -1.71
N PHE A 60 21.41 8.54 -1.07
CA PHE A 60 20.67 7.99 0.07
C PHE A 60 19.38 7.26 -0.33
N GLY A 61 19.11 7.07 -1.62
CA GLY A 61 17.90 6.44 -2.13
C GLY A 61 17.75 4.93 -1.83
N ASN A 62 18.59 4.36 -0.97
CA ASN A 62 18.50 3.01 -0.45
C ASN A 62 18.53 2.99 1.09
N VAL A 63 18.33 4.11 1.76
CA VAL A 63 18.28 4.18 3.23
C VAL A 63 17.00 3.51 3.74
N ILE A 64 15.86 3.90 3.21
CA ILE A 64 14.61 3.19 3.49
C ILE A 64 14.52 1.99 2.53
N LYS A 65 14.23 0.83 3.06
CA LYS A 65 14.13 -0.42 2.29
C LYS A 65 12.91 -1.21 2.76
N PRO A 66 12.18 -1.86 1.84
CA PRO A 66 11.24 -2.90 2.21
C PRO A 66 11.92 -3.96 3.10
N ARG A 67 11.15 -4.58 3.98
CA ARG A 67 11.69 -5.55 4.92
C ARG A 67 12.48 -6.69 4.26
N CYS A 68 11.96 -7.21 3.17
CA CYS A 68 12.61 -8.31 2.45
C CYS A 68 13.97 -7.92 1.84
N ASP A 69 14.25 -6.63 1.63
CA ASP A 69 15.52 -6.09 1.16
C ASP A 69 16.49 -5.74 2.31
N LYS A 70 16.01 -5.79 3.57
CA LYS A 70 16.85 -5.62 4.77
C LYS A 70 17.64 -6.90 5.04
N THR A 71 18.87 -6.74 5.55
CA THR A 71 19.70 -7.88 5.96
C THR A 71 19.06 -8.64 7.13
N ARG A 72 19.46 -9.91 7.34
CA ARG A 72 18.98 -10.71 8.47
C ARG A 72 19.28 -10.06 9.83
N SER A 73 20.41 -9.36 9.96
CA SER A 73 20.75 -8.63 11.19
C SER A 73 19.77 -7.48 11.42
N GLU A 74 19.54 -6.62 10.40
CA GLU A 74 18.58 -5.52 10.47
C GLU A 74 17.17 -6.01 10.81
N GLN A 75 16.72 -7.11 10.19
CA GLN A 75 15.41 -7.71 10.49
C GLN A 75 15.33 -8.21 11.94
N SER A 76 16.38 -8.90 12.44
CA SER A 76 16.42 -9.45 13.80
C SER A 76 16.44 -8.34 14.86
N GLU A 77 17.15 -7.26 14.63
CA GLU A 77 17.18 -6.09 15.51
C GLU A 77 15.81 -5.43 15.58
N ARG A 78 15.15 -5.24 14.45
CA ARG A 78 13.81 -4.64 14.41
C ARG A 78 12.75 -5.53 15.07
N ILE A 79 12.83 -6.85 14.94
CA ILE A 79 11.96 -7.78 15.67
C ILE A 79 12.18 -7.67 17.18
N ARG A 80 13.44 -7.70 17.63
CA ARG A 80 13.78 -7.66 19.06
C ARG A 80 13.42 -6.32 19.70
N ASP A 81 13.77 -5.22 19.04
CA ASP A 81 13.75 -3.89 19.65
C ASP A 81 12.46 -3.12 19.35
N LYS A 82 11.72 -3.49 18.30
CA LYS A 82 10.50 -2.79 17.83
C LYS A 82 9.30 -3.72 17.67
N ALA A 83 9.43 -5.01 17.97
CA ALA A 83 8.39 -6.02 17.76
C ALA A 83 7.84 -6.04 16.31
N GLU A 84 8.68 -5.67 15.34
CA GLU A 84 8.31 -5.58 13.93
C GLU A 84 8.22 -6.99 13.32
N VAL A 85 7.01 -7.53 13.29
CA VAL A 85 6.72 -8.85 12.72
C VAL A 85 5.94 -8.68 11.43
N PHE A 86 6.48 -9.21 10.33
CA PHE A 86 5.81 -9.15 9.03
C PHE A 86 5.06 -10.44 8.74
N THR A 87 3.87 -10.28 8.20
CA THR A 87 2.95 -11.37 7.94
C THR A 87 3.07 -11.83 6.49
N PRO A 88 3.27 -13.13 6.22
CA PRO A 88 3.26 -13.65 4.85
C PRO A 88 1.95 -13.34 4.12
N ALA A 89 2.01 -13.11 2.82
CA ALA A 89 0.85 -12.74 2.02
C ALA A 89 -0.30 -13.75 2.12
N TRP A 90 -0.02 -15.06 2.23
CA TRP A 90 -1.07 -16.07 2.40
C TRP A 90 -1.85 -15.91 3.71
N VAL A 91 -1.19 -15.48 4.81
CA VAL A 91 -1.89 -15.20 6.08
C VAL A 91 -2.73 -13.93 5.95
N CYS A 92 -2.17 -12.87 5.33
CA CYS A 92 -2.94 -11.66 5.02
C CYS A 92 -4.18 -11.98 4.20
N ASN A 93 -4.05 -12.89 3.22
CA ASN A 93 -5.17 -13.35 2.39
C ASN A 93 -6.27 -14.01 3.22
N CYS A 94 -5.93 -14.98 4.08
CA CYS A 94 -6.92 -15.66 4.92
C CYS A 94 -7.71 -14.66 5.79
N GLN A 95 -7.02 -13.69 6.40
CA GLN A 95 -7.69 -12.69 7.24
C GLN A 95 -8.54 -11.71 6.41
N ASN A 96 -8.07 -11.29 5.24
CA ASN A 96 -8.85 -10.45 4.32
C ASN A 96 -10.08 -11.19 3.78
N ASN A 97 -9.98 -12.50 3.56
CA ASN A 97 -11.12 -13.33 3.15
C ASN A 97 -12.21 -13.35 4.24
N LEU A 98 -11.84 -13.48 5.52
CA LEU A 98 -12.82 -13.42 6.62
C LEU A 98 -13.64 -12.11 6.63
N ILE A 99 -12.97 -10.98 6.33
CA ILE A 99 -13.62 -9.67 6.23
C ILE A 99 -14.61 -9.66 5.07
N ASP A 100 -14.20 -10.17 3.91
CA ASP A 100 -15.02 -10.15 2.71
C ASP A 100 -16.13 -11.21 2.76
N ASP A 101 -15.87 -12.40 3.28
CA ASP A 101 -16.88 -13.44 3.50
C ASP A 101 -18.03 -12.91 4.37
N ASN A 102 -17.70 -12.18 5.44
CA ASN A 102 -18.71 -11.53 6.28
C ASN A 102 -19.46 -10.42 5.52
N TRP A 103 -18.76 -9.62 4.69
CA TRP A 103 -19.40 -8.56 3.92
C TRP A 103 -20.32 -9.11 2.82
N PHE A 104 -19.90 -10.16 2.10
CA PHE A 104 -20.64 -10.77 1.00
C PHE A 104 -21.68 -11.81 1.48
N GLY A 105 -21.56 -12.32 2.71
CA GLY A 105 -22.37 -13.43 3.21
C GLY A 105 -22.05 -14.78 2.54
N ARG A 106 -20.90 -14.90 1.89
CA ARG A 106 -20.43 -16.13 1.22
C ARG A 106 -18.91 -16.15 1.12
N SER A 107 -18.32 -17.33 1.03
CA SER A 107 -16.87 -17.54 0.90
C SER A 107 -16.39 -17.56 -0.56
N CYS A 108 -15.06 -17.55 -0.71
CA CYS A 108 -14.35 -17.67 -1.99
C CYS A 108 -14.74 -16.59 -3.02
N VAL A 109 -14.94 -15.35 -2.58
CA VAL A 109 -15.34 -14.26 -3.46
C VAL A 109 -14.20 -13.85 -4.39
N PHE A 110 -13.02 -13.55 -3.82
CA PHE A 110 -11.86 -13.06 -4.57
C PHE A 110 -10.85 -14.17 -4.91
N ASN A 111 -10.82 -15.22 -4.11
CA ASN A 111 -9.94 -16.36 -4.30
C ASN A 111 -10.39 -17.57 -3.48
N THR A 112 -9.82 -18.73 -3.78
CA THR A 112 -9.91 -19.94 -2.96
C THR A 112 -8.60 -20.13 -2.21
N GLU A 113 -8.67 -20.31 -0.90
CA GLU A 113 -7.50 -20.51 -0.04
C GLU A 113 -6.86 -21.88 -0.27
N LEU A 114 -5.53 -21.91 -0.22
CA LEU A 114 -4.69 -23.10 -0.16
C LEU A 114 -3.91 -23.09 1.16
N GLU A 115 -3.19 -24.17 1.48
CA GLU A 115 -2.42 -24.30 2.73
C GLU A 115 -1.44 -23.14 2.98
N LYS A 116 -0.72 -22.68 1.94
CA LYS A 116 0.22 -21.54 2.00
C LYS A 116 0.13 -20.69 0.73
N GLY A 117 -1.08 -20.41 0.28
CA GLY A 117 -1.30 -19.64 -0.94
C GLY A 117 -2.78 -19.48 -1.25
N TRP A 118 -3.10 -19.18 -2.48
CA TRP A 118 -4.46 -19.03 -2.97
C TRP A 118 -4.52 -19.22 -4.49
N ILE A 119 -5.73 -19.44 -4.98
CA ILE A 119 -6.07 -19.40 -6.41
C ILE A 119 -7.02 -18.24 -6.61
N ALA A 120 -6.64 -17.24 -7.39
CA ALA A 120 -7.48 -16.07 -7.64
C ALA A 120 -8.74 -16.44 -8.46
N THR A 121 -9.87 -15.85 -8.10
CA THR A 121 -11.08 -15.86 -8.93
C THR A 121 -10.87 -14.87 -10.08
N HIS A 122 -11.06 -15.30 -11.32
CA HIS A 122 -10.91 -14.43 -12.50
C HIS A 122 -12.24 -13.91 -13.04
N GLU A 123 -13.34 -14.54 -12.66
CA GLU A 123 -14.69 -14.12 -13.02
C GLU A 123 -15.05 -12.78 -12.37
N LYS A 124 -15.94 -12.03 -13.02
CA LYS A 124 -16.46 -10.78 -12.46
C LYS A 124 -17.14 -11.02 -11.11
N ILE A 125 -16.81 -10.18 -10.12
CA ILE A 125 -17.39 -10.29 -8.79
C ILE A 125 -18.89 -9.99 -8.81
N VAL A 126 -19.67 -10.94 -8.31
CA VAL A 126 -21.12 -10.82 -8.17
C VAL A 126 -21.44 -10.32 -6.77
N PHE A 127 -22.20 -9.22 -6.69
CA PHE A 127 -22.62 -8.61 -5.43
C PHE A 127 -23.96 -9.15 -4.98
N PRO A 128 -24.23 -9.19 -3.65
CA PRO A 128 -25.53 -9.55 -3.13
C PRO A 128 -26.63 -8.60 -3.62
N ASP A 129 -27.82 -9.13 -3.94
CA ASP A 129 -29.00 -8.32 -4.28
C ASP A 129 -29.69 -7.83 -2.98
N GLU A 130 -28.96 -7.00 -2.24
CA GLU A 130 -29.37 -6.44 -0.95
C GLU A 130 -29.08 -4.93 -0.91
N LYS A 131 -29.93 -4.18 -0.23
CA LYS A 131 -29.72 -2.74 0.00
C LYS A 131 -28.41 -2.50 0.79
N GLY A 132 -27.54 -1.64 0.26
CA GLY A 132 -26.25 -1.33 0.88
C GLY A 132 -25.14 -2.34 0.58
N LYS A 133 -25.35 -3.26 -0.36
CA LYS A 133 -24.40 -4.28 -0.81
C LYS A 133 -23.98 -4.12 -2.28
N SER A 134 -24.13 -2.93 -2.85
CA SER A 134 -23.65 -2.64 -4.20
C SER A 134 -22.11 -2.63 -4.27
N TRP A 135 -21.56 -2.71 -5.49
CA TRP A 135 -20.12 -2.55 -5.68
C TRP A 135 -19.60 -1.19 -5.18
N GLN A 136 -20.40 -0.14 -5.29
CA GLN A 136 -20.08 1.18 -4.76
C GLN A 136 -20.01 1.19 -3.23
N ASP A 137 -20.89 0.44 -2.58
CA ASP A 137 -20.88 0.32 -1.12
C ASP A 137 -19.66 -0.46 -0.66
N TYR A 138 -19.26 -1.53 -1.37
CA TYR A 138 -18.03 -2.27 -1.10
C TYR A 138 -16.78 -1.37 -1.21
N VAL A 139 -16.68 -0.60 -2.30
CA VAL A 139 -15.55 0.31 -2.51
C VAL A 139 -15.45 1.36 -1.42
N LYS A 140 -16.59 1.86 -0.93
CA LYS A 140 -16.64 2.87 0.16
C LYS A 140 -16.55 2.29 1.57
N ALA A 141 -16.67 0.97 1.74
CA ALA A 141 -16.59 0.34 3.05
C ALA A 141 -15.21 0.57 3.68
N ASN A 142 -15.16 1.16 4.87
CA ASN A 142 -13.90 1.46 5.56
C ASN A 142 -13.13 0.18 5.92
N ARG A 143 -11.82 0.21 5.71
CA ARG A 143 -10.87 -0.85 6.06
C ARG A 143 -9.72 -0.24 6.83
N LEU A 144 -9.32 -0.89 7.91
CA LEU A 144 -8.27 -0.41 8.80
C LEU A 144 -7.24 -1.52 9.05
N GLU A 145 -5.98 -1.18 8.91
CA GLU A 145 -4.83 -1.99 9.32
C GLU A 145 -4.07 -1.24 10.41
N ILE A 146 -4.01 -1.82 11.61
CA ILE A 146 -3.27 -1.27 12.76
C ILE A 146 -1.90 -1.93 12.79
N THR A 147 -0.85 -1.14 13.10
CA THR A 147 0.56 -1.57 12.98
C THR A 147 0.86 -2.07 11.59
N CYS A 148 0.53 -1.23 10.60
CA CYS A 148 0.45 -1.68 9.20
C CYS A 148 1.82 -1.98 8.57
N GLY A 149 2.93 -1.55 9.15
CA GLY A 149 4.24 -1.71 8.50
C GLY A 149 4.22 -1.14 7.08
N GLU A 150 4.47 -1.98 6.10
CA GLU A 150 4.41 -1.66 4.66
C GLU A 150 3.00 -1.83 4.06
N ALA A 151 1.97 -1.98 4.90
CA ALA A 151 0.55 -2.19 4.58
C ALA A 151 0.23 -3.47 3.77
N PRO A 152 0.74 -4.67 4.15
CA PRO A 152 0.53 -5.89 3.37
C PRO A 152 -0.94 -6.37 3.33
N TYR A 153 -1.77 -5.99 4.30
CA TYR A 153 -3.21 -6.27 4.29
C TYR A 153 -3.99 -5.33 3.36
N LEU A 154 -3.49 -4.11 3.14
CA LEU A 154 -4.13 -3.14 2.25
C LEU A 154 -3.65 -3.27 0.82
N ALA A 155 -2.34 -3.50 0.59
CA ALA A 155 -1.72 -3.56 -0.74
C ALA A 155 -0.69 -4.69 -0.81
N SER A 156 -0.91 -5.65 -1.68
CA SER A 156 -0.08 -6.85 -1.82
C SER A 156 0.68 -6.89 -3.14
N ARG A 157 1.51 -5.88 -3.40
CA ARG A 157 2.36 -5.83 -4.60
C ARG A 157 3.43 -6.91 -4.59
N TYR A 158 3.85 -7.30 -3.42
CA TYR A 158 4.81 -8.37 -3.14
C TYR A 158 4.50 -9.00 -1.77
N ASP A 159 5.01 -10.19 -1.55
CA ASP A 159 5.02 -10.82 -0.23
C ASP A 159 6.09 -10.15 0.65
N SER A 160 5.69 -9.56 1.77
CA SER A 160 6.56 -8.78 2.66
C SER A 160 7.66 -9.62 3.36
N VAL A 161 7.52 -10.95 3.36
CA VAL A 161 8.51 -11.87 3.95
C VAL A 161 9.53 -12.33 2.92
N THR A 162 9.07 -12.72 1.72
CA THR A 162 9.91 -13.31 0.67
C THR A 162 10.38 -12.32 -0.38
N GLY A 163 9.71 -11.16 -0.52
CA GLY A 163 9.94 -10.21 -1.59
C GLY A 163 9.40 -10.65 -2.96
N GLN A 164 8.70 -11.78 -3.02
CA GLN A 164 8.13 -12.26 -4.27
C GLN A 164 7.03 -11.31 -4.76
N SER A 165 7.16 -10.82 -5.98
CA SER A 165 6.17 -9.98 -6.63
C SER A 165 4.86 -10.74 -6.88
N ILE A 166 3.72 -10.08 -6.64
CA ILE A 166 2.38 -10.64 -6.85
C ILE A 166 1.75 -9.90 -8.04
N PRO A 167 1.41 -10.61 -9.14
CA PRO A 167 0.74 -10.03 -10.30
C PRO A 167 -0.57 -9.35 -9.92
N VAL A 168 -0.97 -8.29 -10.62
CA VAL A 168 -2.18 -7.49 -10.29
C VAL A 168 -3.42 -8.34 -10.14
N GLY A 169 -3.63 -9.32 -11.03
CA GLY A 169 -4.79 -10.24 -10.98
C GLY A 169 -4.79 -11.22 -9.81
N GLU A 170 -3.66 -11.42 -9.14
CA GLU A 170 -3.46 -12.34 -8.03
C GLU A 170 -3.46 -11.64 -6.66
N ARG A 171 -3.48 -10.30 -6.64
CA ARG A 171 -3.33 -9.50 -5.42
C ARG A 171 -4.51 -9.66 -4.47
N ILE A 172 -4.20 -9.64 -3.17
CA ILE A 172 -5.13 -9.99 -2.08
C ILE A 172 -5.39 -8.85 -1.10
N GLY A 173 -4.70 -7.72 -1.23
CA GLY A 173 -4.87 -6.58 -0.34
C GLY A 173 -6.27 -5.96 -0.44
N LEU A 174 -6.76 -5.37 0.63
CA LEU A 174 -8.11 -4.80 0.67
C LEU A 174 -8.29 -3.63 -0.31
N LEU A 175 -7.23 -2.83 -0.57
CA LEU A 175 -7.24 -1.83 -1.64
C LEU A 175 -7.18 -2.49 -3.02
N ASP A 176 -6.37 -3.55 -3.19
CA ASP A 176 -6.27 -4.30 -4.44
C ASP A 176 -7.66 -4.80 -4.86
N ARG A 177 -8.41 -5.42 -3.93
CA ARG A 177 -9.78 -5.92 -4.17
C ARG A 177 -10.74 -4.81 -4.56
N LYS A 178 -10.67 -3.65 -3.89
CA LYS A 178 -11.51 -2.48 -4.24
C LYS A 178 -11.18 -1.95 -5.64
N LEU A 179 -9.90 -1.84 -5.99
CA LEU A 179 -9.48 -1.37 -7.32
C LEU A 179 -9.85 -2.37 -8.42
N ARG A 180 -9.77 -3.67 -8.14
CA ARG A 180 -10.29 -4.72 -9.01
C ARG A 180 -11.80 -4.51 -9.25
N VAL A 181 -12.58 -4.36 -8.20
CA VAL A 181 -14.04 -4.12 -8.29
C VAL A 181 -14.34 -2.85 -9.11
N VAL A 182 -13.57 -1.77 -8.91
CA VAL A 182 -13.70 -0.56 -9.75
C VAL A 182 -13.40 -0.90 -11.21
N GLY A 183 -12.32 -1.63 -11.49
CA GLY A 183 -11.93 -2.03 -12.83
C GLY A 183 -12.98 -2.90 -13.55
N GLU A 184 -13.68 -3.76 -12.81
CA GLU A 184 -14.73 -4.64 -13.35
C GLU A 184 -16.08 -3.92 -13.63
N ASN A 185 -16.30 -2.75 -13.03
CA ASN A 185 -17.59 -2.04 -13.09
C ASN A 185 -17.53 -0.67 -13.77
N VAL A 186 -16.34 -0.20 -14.13
CA VAL A 186 -16.14 1.13 -14.73
C VAL A 186 -15.18 1.03 -15.91
N ASP A 187 -15.64 1.40 -17.10
CA ASP A 187 -14.82 1.42 -18.32
C ASP A 187 -14.31 2.82 -18.68
N ASN A 188 -15.01 3.86 -18.26
CA ASN A 188 -14.61 5.24 -18.49
C ASN A 188 -13.44 5.63 -17.58
N GLU A 189 -12.35 6.13 -18.17
CA GLU A 189 -11.12 6.50 -17.47
C GLU A 189 -11.36 7.52 -16.35
N GLN A 190 -12.12 8.59 -16.62
CA GLN A 190 -12.39 9.64 -15.63
C GLN A 190 -13.23 9.14 -14.45
N GLN A 191 -14.19 8.26 -14.72
CA GLN A 191 -14.99 7.61 -13.68
C GLN A 191 -14.13 6.65 -12.87
N TRP A 192 -13.23 5.89 -13.52
CA TRP A 192 -12.29 5.00 -12.84
C TRP A 192 -11.41 5.78 -11.87
N LEU A 193 -10.80 6.88 -12.31
CA LEU A 193 -9.98 7.75 -11.46
C LEU A 193 -10.78 8.27 -10.24
N THR A 194 -12.05 8.62 -10.45
CA THR A 194 -12.93 9.08 -9.37
C THR A 194 -13.18 7.98 -8.34
N TRP A 195 -13.46 6.74 -8.79
CA TRP A 195 -13.75 5.62 -7.90
C TRP A 195 -12.48 5.05 -7.25
N ALA A 196 -11.35 5.03 -7.95
CA ALA A 196 -10.07 4.65 -7.37
C ALA A 196 -9.68 5.60 -6.22
N LYS A 197 -9.91 6.91 -6.37
CA LYS A 197 -9.71 7.87 -5.26
C LYS A 197 -10.64 7.56 -4.07
N LYS A 198 -11.90 7.20 -4.30
CA LYS A 198 -12.82 6.78 -3.22
C LYS A 198 -12.37 5.49 -2.54
N ALA A 199 -11.81 4.54 -3.29
CA ALA A 199 -11.22 3.32 -2.73
C ALA A 199 -10.07 3.66 -1.78
N VAL A 200 -9.14 4.55 -2.19
CA VAL A 200 -8.04 5.02 -1.33
C VAL A 200 -8.56 5.76 -0.10
N GLN A 201 -9.59 6.60 -0.23
CA GLN A 201 -10.20 7.32 0.88
C GLN A 201 -10.89 6.43 1.93
N SER A 202 -11.10 5.16 1.63
CA SER A 202 -11.77 4.20 2.51
C SER A 202 -10.83 3.13 3.09
N VAL A 203 -9.52 3.31 2.95
CA VAL A 203 -8.51 2.46 3.58
C VAL A 203 -7.63 3.30 4.50
N TYR A 204 -7.30 2.74 5.67
CA TYR A 204 -6.54 3.42 6.71
C TYR A 204 -5.45 2.48 7.20
N GLY A 205 -4.23 3.00 7.33
CA GLY A 205 -3.09 2.30 7.90
C GLY A 205 -2.46 3.15 9.01
N TYR A 206 -2.20 2.55 10.15
CA TYR A 206 -1.48 3.19 11.25
C TYR A 206 -0.21 2.43 11.57
N ASP A 207 0.90 3.15 11.63
CA ASP A 207 2.17 2.64 12.13
C ASP A 207 2.88 3.72 12.95
N TRP A 208 3.78 3.28 13.83
CA TRP A 208 4.58 4.19 14.65
C TRP A 208 5.82 4.70 13.92
N GLN A 209 6.46 3.86 13.15
CA GLN A 209 7.75 4.15 12.51
C GLN A 209 7.54 4.88 11.18
N GLY A 210 8.22 6.02 10.99
CA GLY A 210 8.03 6.86 9.82
C GLY A 210 8.51 6.23 8.51
N ASP A 211 9.54 5.39 8.54
CA ASP A 211 9.97 4.64 7.37
C ASP A 211 8.90 3.65 6.89
N ASN A 212 8.24 2.94 7.82
CA ASN A 212 7.11 2.06 7.52
C ASN A 212 5.92 2.85 6.95
N VAL A 213 5.58 3.99 7.58
CA VAL A 213 4.49 4.87 7.10
C VAL A 213 4.76 5.34 5.66
N LEU A 214 6.00 5.72 5.33
CA LEU A 214 6.34 6.11 3.97
C LEU A 214 6.20 4.93 3.00
N LEU A 215 6.77 3.77 3.33
CA LEU A 215 6.65 2.55 2.50
C LEU A 215 5.20 2.15 2.28
N ALA A 216 4.34 2.23 3.31
CA ALA A 216 2.91 1.99 3.18
C ALA A 216 2.25 2.95 2.19
N ARG A 217 2.51 4.26 2.31
CA ARG A 217 1.99 5.29 1.41
C ARG A 217 2.43 5.08 -0.04
N GLU A 218 3.68 4.70 -0.24
CA GLU A 218 4.24 4.37 -1.56
C GLU A 218 3.59 3.11 -2.13
N ASN A 219 3.45 2.04 -1.33
CA ASN A 219 2.77 0.82 -1.73
C ASN A 219 1.34 1.10 -2.21
N LEU A 220 0.58 1.88 -1.46
CA LEU A 220 -0.80 2.23 -1.82
C LEU A 220 -0.84 3.09 -3.09
N LEU A 221 0.07 4.06 -3.26
CA LEU A 221 0.16 4.89 -4.46
C LEU A 221 0.49 4.06 -5.70
N PHE A 222 1.53 3.22 -5.62
CA PHE A 222 1.92 2.34 -6.73
C PHE A 222 0.86 1.30 -7.06
N THR A 223 0.11 0.83 -6.07
CA THR A 223 -1.04 -0.05 -6.30
C THR A 223 -2.07 0.61 -7.21
N VAL A 224 -2.42 1.88 -6.98
CA VAL A 224 -3.33 2.62 -7.87
C VAL A 224 -2.75 2.73 -9.29
N MET A 225 -1.44 3.00 -9.41
CA MET A 225 -0.76 3.10 -10.71
C MET A 225 -0.76 1.77 -11.46
N ASP A 226 -0.54 0.66 -10.76
CA ASP A 226 -0.51 -0.69 -11.35
C ASP A 226 -1.89 -1.09 -11.88
N PHE A 227 -2.96 -0.91 -11.09
CA PHE A 227 -4.34 -1.20 -11.53
C PHE A 227 -4.80 -0.31 -12.68
N TYR A 228 -4.40 0.95 -12.70
CA TYR A 228 -4.67 1.83 -13.85
C TYR A 228 -3.95 1.33 -15.11
N LYS A 229 -2.67 0.96 -14.99
CA LYS A 229 -1.88 0.42 -16.10
C LYS A 229 -2.47 -0.88 -16.63
N GLU A 230 -2.91 -1.77 -15.73
CA GLU A 230 -3.57 -3.03 -16.10
C GLU A 230 -4.87 -2.78 -16.88
N LYS A 231 -5.72 -1.88 -16.40
CA LYS A 231 -7.03 -1.60 -17.02
C LYS A 231 -6.92 -0.87 -18.35
N PHE A 232 -6.06 0.15 -18.45
CA PHE A 232 -6.04 1.07 -19.58
C PHE A 232 -4.82 0.91 -20.50
N HIS A 233 -3.87 0.05 -20.15
CA HIS A 233 -2.61 -0.15 -20.86
C HIS A 233 -1.80 1.15 -21.05
N LYS A 234 -1.95 2.08 -20.10
CA LYS A 234 -1.32 3.40 -20.08
C LYS A 234 -0.62 3.64 -18.74
N SER A 235 0.43 4.44 -18.75
CA SER A 235 1.10 4.87 -17.51
C SER A 235 0.37 6.06 -16.88
N LEU A 236 -0.01 5.93 -15.60
CA LEU A 236 -0.58 7.02 -14.80
C LEU A 236 0.48 8.06 -14.40
N ALA A 237 1.77 7.75 -14.52
CA ALA A 237 2.88 8.65 -14.15
C ALA A 237 2.83 10.03 -14.84
N LYS A 238 2.18 10.13 -16.00
CA LYS A 238 1.98 11.40 -16.70
C LYS A 238 0.89 12.30 -16.11
N ASN A 239 0.00 11.75 -15.25
CA ASN A 239 -1.07 12.50 -14.60
C ASN A 239 -0.66 12.92 -13.18
N ILE A 240 0.37 13.78 -13.10
CA ILE A 240 0.95 14.26 -11.83
C ILE A 240 -0.10 14.94 -10.94
N LYS A 241 -1.05 15.66 -11.51
CA LYS A 241 -2.13 16.29 -10.75
C LYS A 241 -2.93 15.24 -9.96
N TYR A 242 -3.35 14.17 -10.63
CA TYR A 242 -4.12 13.11 -9.99
C TYR A 242 -3.28 12.35 -8.96
N LEU A 243 -2.03 12.01 -9.27
CA LEU A 243 -1.11 11.38 -8.31
C LEU A 243 -0.91 12.25 -7.07
N GLY A 244 -0.78 13.57 -7.24
CA GLY A 244 -0.73 14.52 -6.13
C GLY A 244 -2.02 14.56 -5.30
N GLU A 245 -3.20 14.34 -5.91
CA GLU A 245 -4.46 14.21 -5.17
C GLU A 245 -4.50 12.91 -4.35
N ILE A 246 -4.08 11.78 -4.92
CA ILE A 246 -3.98 10.51 -4.19
C ILE A 246 -2.97 10.62 -3.06
N ALA A 247 -1.77 11.15 -3.32
CA ALA A 247 -0.74 11.34 -2.29
C ALA A 247 -1.24 12.21 -1.12
N ARG A 248 -2.06 13.25 -1.39
CA ARG A 248 -2.69 14.06 -0.33
C ARG A 248 -3.70 13.26 0.50
N VAL A 249 -4.43 12.32 -0.09
CA VAL A 249 -5.31 11.42 0.66
C VAL A 249 -4.48 10.50 1.56
N LEU A 250 -3.41 9.90 1.02
CA LEU A 250 -2.54 8.97 1.75
C LEU A 250 -1.74 9.65 2.88
N SER A 251 -1.59 10.97 2.85
CA SER A 251 -0.85 11.72 3.88
C SER A 251 -1.69 12.15 5.09
N TRP A 252 -2.95 11.72 5.18
CA TRP A 252 -3.81 11.83 6.36
C TRP A 252 -3.71 10.55 7.19
#